data_fb4204c582b9319e887445f5cd57a852
#
_entry.id   fb4204c582b9319e887445f5cd57a852
#
_cell.length_a   1.000
_cell.length_b   1.000
_cell.length_c   1.000
_cell.angle_alpha   90.00
_cell.angle_beta   90.00
_cell.angle_gamma   90.00
#
_symmetry.space_group_name_H-M   'P 1'
#
loop_
_entity.id
_entity.type
_entity.pdbx_description
1 polymer ?
#
loop_
_entity_poly.entity_id
_entity_poly.type
_entity_poly.pdbx_seq_one_letter_code
_entity_poly.pdbx_strand_id
1 'polypeptide(L)'
;MKILFLALIAFFITSCAKMNSDYFNSSFAVEETKINYNKIADDFSQFIISYYAPNKTTFFINEDKNNRDFSNYFINTLRKKGYAISNDNSKKDLTFLSYQISQIDNENIVAIFNINESKINVIYKIIENKLVKPNITSFNFTPKTKG
;
A
#
# COMPACT_ATOMS: atom_id res chain seq x y z
N MET A 1 34.58 -23.00 -31.78
CA MET A 1 34.59 -21.77 -30.94
C MET A 1 33.41 -20.86 -31.15
N LYS A 2 32.90 -20.64 -32.37
CA LYS A 2 31.73 -19.71 -32.60
C LYS A 2 30.41 -20.21 -31.99
N ILE A 3 30.19 -21.51 -31.93
CA ILE A 3 28.92 -22.09 -31.36
C ILE A 3 28.89 -21.98 -29.84
N LEU A 4 30.07 -22.11 -29.18
CA LEU A 4 30.18 -22.00 -27.72
C LEU A 4 29.89 -20.58 -27.22
N PHE A 5 30.22 -19.56 -28.03
CA PHE A 5 29.98 -18.15 -27.71
C PHE A 5 28.51 -17.77 -27.82
N LEU A 6 27.77 -18.39 -28.77
CA LEU A 6 26.34 -18.18 -28.93
C LEU A 6 25.53 -18.79 -27.78
N ALA A 7 25.95 -19.94 -27.25
CA ALA A 7 25.32 -20.59 -26.10
C ALA A 7 25.48 -19.78 -24.81
N LEU A 8 26.61 -19.09 -24.64
CA LEU A 8 26.88 -18.27 -23.46
C LEU A 8 25.98 -17.00 -23.40
N ILE A 9 25.63 -16.41 -24.56
CA ILE A 9 24.80 -15.22 -24.64
C ILE A 9 23.33 -15.54 -24.34
N ALA A 10 22.87 -16.76 -24.64
CA ALA A 10 21.47 -17.17 -24.38
C ALA A 10 21.16 -17.32 -22.88
N PHE A 11 22.18 -17.47 -22.01
CA PHE A 11 21.98 -17.60 -20.55
C PHE A 11 21.74 -16.27 -19.83
N PHE A 12 22.03 -15.13 -20.48
CA PHE A 12 21.91 -13.82 -19.81
C PHE A 12 20.54 -13.12 -19.99
N ILE A 13 19.66 -13.66 -20.83
CA ILE A 13 18.37 -13.00 -21.10
C ILE A 13 17.18 -13.54 -20.29
N THR A 14 17.39 -14.47 -19.36
CA THR A 14 16.32 -14.98 -18.48
C THR A 14 16.24 -14.27 -17.12
N SER A 15 16.88 -13.13 -16.97
CA SER A 15 16.64 -12.27 -15.82
C SER A 15 15.31 -11.51 -16.01
N CYS A 16 14.20 -12.24 -16.01
CA CYS A 16 12.92 -11.64 -15.67
C CYS A 16 13.07 -11.12 -14.23
N ALA A 17 13.16 -9.80 -14.08
CA ALA A 17 13.02 -9.15 -12.80
C ALA A 17 11.67 -9.60 -12.22
N LYS A 18 11.67 -10.59 -11.33
CA LYS A 18 10.54 -10.83 -10.43
C LYS A 18 10.37 -9.53 -9.66
N MET A 19 9.34 -8.79 -10.00
CA MET A 19 8.89 -7.66 -9.19
C MET A 19 8.75 -8.20 -7.77
N ASN A 20 9.54 -7.64 -6.85
CA ASN A 20 9.67 -8.15 -5.48
C ASN A 20 8.26 -8.11 -4.87
N SER A 21 7.60 -9.27 -4.77
CA SER A 21 6.22 -9.38 -4.28
C SER A 21 6.09 -8.87 -2.84
N ASP A 22 7.20 -8.81 -2.11
CA ASP A 22 7.24 -8.38 -0.72
C ASP A 22 7.01 -6.87 -0.54
N TYR A 23 7.31 -6.05 -1.55
CA TYR A 23 7.08 -4.60 -1.51
C TYR A 23 5.59 -4.24 -1.38
N PHE A 24 4.71 -5.07 -1.91
CA PHE A 24 3.26 -4.86 -1.88
C PHE A 24 2.54 -5.72 -0.85
N ASN A 25 3.26 -6.34 0.09
CA ASN A 25 2.64 -7.04 1.19
C ASN A 25 2.16 -6.04 2.24
N SER A 26 0.90 -6.15 2.63
CA SER A 26 0.36 -5.39 3.75
C SER A 26 0.70 -6.07 5.07
N SER A 27 0.93 -5.28 6.10
CA SER A 27 1.18 -5.76 7.46
C SER A 27 0.58 -4.83 8.51
N PHE A 28 0.15 -5.41 9.62
CA PHE A 28 -0.39 -4.70 10.75
C PHE A 28 0.22 -5.28 12.04
N ALA A 29 1.20 -4.58 12.61
CA ALA A 29 1.97 -5.00 13.77
C ALA A 29 1.79 -3.99 14.91
N VAL A 30 0.63 -4.05 15.58
CA VAL A 30 0.31 -3.18 16.70
C VAL A 30 -0.25 -4.02 17.84
N GLU A 31 0.26 -3.83 19.04
CA GLU A 31 -0.11 -4.61 20.23
C GLU A 31 -1.29 -4.01 21.01
N GLU A 32 -1.54 -2.73 20.90
CA GLU A 32 -2.56 -2.02 21.68
C GLU A 32 -3.98 -2.25 21.12
N THR A 33 -4.82 -2.95 21.86
CA THR A 33 -6.20 -3.30 21.43
C THR A 33 -7.25 -2.22 21.72
N LYS A 34 -6.91 -1.20 22.52
CA LYS A 34 -7.87 -0.16 22.94
C LYS A 34 -8.00 1.00 21.96
N ILE A 35 -7.14 1.06 20.95
CA ILE A 35 -7.08 2.15 19.98
C ILE A 35 -7.91 1.82 18.76
N ASN A 36 -8.69 2.78 18.29
CA ASN A 36 -9.41 2.64 17.03
C ASN A 36 -8.49 3.00 15.84
N TYR A 37 -7.93 1.98 15.22
CA TYR A 37 -7.05 2.12 14.04
C TYR A 37 -7.79 2.41 12.73
N ASN A 38 -9.12 2.32 12.70
CA ASN A 38 -9.92 2.62 11.52
C ASN A 38 -9.71 4.06 11.02
N LYS A 39 -9.37 4.97 11.95
CA LYS A 39 -9.00 6.35 11.60
C LYS A 39 -7.87 6.42 10.55
N ILE A 40 -6.90 5.51 10.58
CA ILE A 40 -5.81 5.46 9.59
C ILE A 40 -6.37 5.20 8.19
N ALA A 41 -7.31 4.27 8.07
CA ALA A 41 -7.98 3.96 6.81
C ALA A 41 -8.84 5.13 6.32
N ASP A 42 -9.55 5.80 7.21
CA ASP A 42 -10.39 6.96 6.89
C ASP A 42 -9.55 8.14 6.39
N ASP A 43 -8.49 8.50 7.13
CA ASP A 43 -7.59 9.60 6.79
C ASP A 43 -6.90 9.34 5.43
N PHE A 44 -6.41 8.11 5.21
CA PHE A 44 -5.78 7.75 3.95
C PHE A 44 -6.78 7.77 2.79
N SER A 45 -7.98 7.20 2.98
CA SER A 45 -9.02 7.20 1.95
C SER A 45 -9.45 8.60 1.55
N GLN A 46 -9.48 9.53 2.50
CA GLN A 46 -9.75 10.94 2.23
C GLN A 46 -8.61 11.61 1.46
N PHE A 47 -7.37 11.26 1.79
CA PHE A 47 -6.19 11.81 1.13
C PHE A 47 -6.11 11.40 -0.34
N ILE A 48 -6.29 10.12 -0.66
CA ILE A 48 -6.06 9.61 -2.01
C ILE A 48 -7.08 10.09 -3.05
N ILE A 49 -8.27 10.53 -2.64
CA ILE A 49 -9.30 11.06 -3.56
C ILE A 49 -8.75 12.24 -4.38
N SER A 50 -7.87 13.04 -3.80
CA SER A 50 -7.26 14.20 -4.48
C SER A 50 -6.31 13.79 -5.63
N TYR A 51 -5.82 12.55 -5.64
CA TYR A 51 -4.82 12.07 -6.59
C TYR A 51 -5.33 10.97 -7.52
N TYR A 52 -6.27 10.18 -7.05
CA TYR A 52 -6.84 9.04 -7.78
C TYR A 52 -8.35 9.22 -7.87
N ALA A 53 -8.86 9.48 -9.07
CA ALA A 53 -10.30 9.62 -9.29
C ALA A 53 -11.00 8.25 -9.06
N PRO A 54 -12.00 8.14 -8.16
CA PRO A 54 -12.60 6.86 -7.81
C PRO A 54 -13.17 6.09 -9.02
N ASN A 55 -13.85 6.80 -9.93
CA ASN A 55 -14.47 6.21 -11.12
C ASN A 55 -13.48 5.76 -12.20
N LYS A 56 -12.18 6.00 -12.02
CA LYS A 56 -11.11 5.67 -12.99
C LYS A 56 -10.02 4.78 -12.39
N THR A 57 -10.16 4.42 -11.11
CA THR A 57 -9.13 3.69 -10.38
C THR A 57 -9.67 2.38 -9.85
N THR A 58 -9.03 1.29 -10.22
CA THR A 58 -9.25 -0.02 -9.62
C THR A 58 -8.02 -0.39 -8.81
N PHE A 59 -8.17 -0.53 -7.52
CA PHE A 59 -7.08 -0.98 -6.67
C PHE A 59 -7.00 -2.50 -6.60
N PHE A 60 -5.78 -3.02 -6.57
CA PHE A 60 -5.47 -4.33 -6.04
C PHE A 60 -4.77 -4.13 -4.69
N ILE A 61 -5.35 -4.70 -3.63
CA ILE A 61 -4.81 -4.60 -2.27
C ILE A 61 -4.36 -5.99 -1.86
N ASN A 62 -3.07 -6.14 -1.54
CA ASN A 62 -2.58 -7.36 -0.95
C ASN A 62 -2.85 -7.31 0.56
N GLU A 63 -3.89 -8.02 0.99
CA GLU A 63 -4.40 -7.96 2.36
C GLU A 63 -3.42 -8.59 3.35
N ASP A 64 -3.36 -8.04 4.57
CA ASP A 64 -2.74 -8.74 5.69
C ASP A 64 -3.65 -9.88 6.15
N LYS A 65 -3.17 -11.11 5.97
CA LYS A 65 -3.90 -12.31 6.37
C LYS A 65 -4.02 -12.48 7.88
N ASN A 66 -3.12 -11.83 8.64
CA ASN A 66 -3.08 -11.91 10.09
C ASN A 66 -4.01 -10.90 10.77
N ASN A 67 -4.31 -9.78 10.11
CA ASN A 67 -5.25 -8.78 10.60
C ASN A 67 -6.31 -8.44 9.56
N ARG A 68 -7.32 -9.31 9.47
CA ARG A 68 -8.40 -9.16 8.51
C ARG A 68 -9.37 -8.03 8.86
N ASP A 69 -9.49 -7.67 10.11
CA ASP A 69 -10.44 -6.64 10.55
C ASP A 69 -10.07 -5.28 9.99
N PHE A 70 -8.81 -4.90 10.10
CA PHE A 70 -8.33 -3.66 9.49
C PHE A 70 -8.42 -3.71 7.95
N SER A 71 -7.98 -4.83 7.33
CA SER A 71 -8.05 -5.01 5.86
C SER A 71 -9.48 -4.84 5.35
N ASN A 72 -10.44 -5.50 5.98
CA ASN A 72 -11.86 -5.43 5.62
C ASN A 72 -12.41 -4.02 5.78
N TYR A 73 -12.10 -3.35 6.88
CA TYR A 73 -12.53 -1.98 7.11
C TYR A 73 -11.97 -1.05 6.04
N PHE A 74 -10.68 -1.15 5.75
CA PHE A 74 -10.00 -0.32 4.76
C PHE A 74 -10.58 -0.51 3.35
N ILE A 75 -10.75 -1.76 2.90
CA ILE A 75 -11.37 -2.10 1.62
C ILE A 75 -12.80 -1.53 1.53
N ASN A 76 -13.59 -1.71 2.57
CA ASN A 76 -14.96 -1.20 2.60
C ASN A 76 -15.00 0.32 2.59
N THR A 77 -14.05 0.99 3.26
CA THR A 77 -13.93 2.45 3.23
C THR A 77 -13.61 2.95 1.83
N LEU A 78 -12.68 2.31 1.12
CA LEU A 78 -12.37 2.65 -0.28
C LEU A 78 -13.57 2.42 -1.21
N ARG A 79 -14.28 1.30 -1.05
CA ARG A 79 -15.51 1.01 -1.82
C ARG A 79 -16.59 2.07 -1.59
N LYS A 80 -16.79 2.49 -0.34
CA LYS A 80 -17.72 3.59 0.00
C LYS A 80 -17.34 4.93 -0.64
N LYS A 81 -16.05 5.13 -0.93
CA LYS A 81 -15.55 6.30 -1.67
C LYS A 81 -15.66 6.14 -3.21
N GLY A 82 -16.18 5.01 -3.68
CA GLY A 82 -16.43 4.74 -5.10
C GLY A 82 -15.29 4.07 -5.84
N TYR A 83 -14.27 3.55 -5.14
CA TYR A 83 -13.20 2.78 -5.77
C TYR A 83 -13.63 1.34 -6.05
N ALA A 84 -13.24 0.84 -7.23
CA ALA A 84 -13.28 -0.59 -7.52
C ALA A 84 -12.08 -1.28 -6.83
N ILE A 85 -12.32 -2.45 -6.25
CA ILE A 85 -11.27 -3.30 -5.66
C ILE A 85 -11.26 -4.64 -6.40
N SER A 86 -10.12 -4.97 -6.98
CA SER A 86 -9.90 -6.25 -7.67
C SER A 86 -9.35 -7.29 -6.70
N ASN A 87 -9.82 -8.51 -6.81
CA ASN A 87 -9.24 -9.68 -6.12
C ASN A 87 -8.25 -10.44 -7.02
N ASP A 88 -8.07 -10.01 -8.26
CA ASP A 88 -7.22 -10.64 -9.26
C ASP A 88 -6.14 -9.65 -9.68
N ASN A 89 -4.88 -9.99 -9.38
CA ASN A 89 -3.70 -9.16 -9.66
C ASN A 89 -3.19 -9.29 -11.10
N SER A 90 -3.74 -10.20 -11.88
CA SER A 90 -3.36 -10.40 -13.29
C SER A 90 -4.05 -9.42 -14.25
N LYS A 91 -5.07 -8.71 -13.78
CA LYS A 91 -5.79 -7.72 -14.59
C LYS A 91 -4.90 -6.56 -14.99
N LYS A 92 -5.14 -6.03 -16.17
CA LYS A 92 -4.46 -4.81 -16.65
C LYS A 92 -5.01 -3.58 -15.94
N ASP A 93 -4.22 -2.52 -15.92
CA ASP A 93 -4.58 -1.19 -15.41
C ASP A 93 -4.95 -1.13 -13.93
N LEU A 94 -4.44 -2.08 -13.13
CA LEU A 94 -4.58 -2.03 -11.68
C LEU A 94 -3.62 -1.02 -11.06
N THR A 95 -4.09 -0.38 -10.01
CA THR A 95 -3.26 0.39 -9.09
C THR A 95 -2.98 -0.48 -7.87
N PHE A 96 -1.73 -0.87 -7.68
CA PHE A 96 -1.32 -1.69 -6.54
C PHE A 96 -1.23 -0.83 -5.29
N LEU A 97 -1.86 -1.30 -4.23
CA LEU A 97 -1.89 -0.62 -2.94
C LEU A 97 -1.55 -1.61 -1.83
N SER A 98 -0.60 -1.25 -1.00
CA SER A 98 -0.31 -1.96 0.24
C SER A 98 -0.15 -0.98 1.40
N TYR A 99 -0.25 -1.48 2.61
CA TYR A 99 -0.05 -0.71 3.83
C TYR A 99 0.83 -1.47 4.81
N GLN A 100 1.60 -0.72 5.59
CA GLN A 100 2.35 -1.24 6.73
C GLN A 100 2.06 -0.33 7.92
N ILE A 101 1.43 -0.88 8.94
CA ILE A 101 1.09 -0.16 10.15
C ILE A 101 1.83 -0.83 11.30
N SER A 102 2.65 -0.06 11.99
CA SER A 102 3.43 -0.56 13.11
C SER A 102 3.56 0.48 14.21
N GLN A 103 3.68 -0.02 15.42
CA GLN A 103 3.97 0.79 16.59
C GLN A 103 5.47 1.08 16.63
N ILE A 104 5.84 2.35 16.78
CA ILE A 104 7.24 2.78 16.95
C ILE A 104 7.62 2.73 18.44
N ASP A 105 6.74 3.26 19.26
CA ASP A 105 6.86 3.32 20.72
C ASP A 105 5.45 3.41 21.36
N ASN A 106 5.38 3.62 22.66
CA ASN A 106 4.10 3.68 23.38
C ASN A 106 3.18 4.85 22.96
N GLU A 107 3.72 5.85 22.28
CA GLU A 107 2.98 7.07 21.90
C GLU A 107 2.82 7.25 20.39
N ASN A 108 3.55 6.46 19.58
CA ASN A 108 3.62 6.72 18.15
C ASN A 108 3.37 5.46 17.31
N ILE A 109 2.53 5.64 16.30
CA ILE A 109 2.24 4.65 15.26
C ILE A 109 2.72 5.21 13.93
N VAL A 110 3.41 4.42 13.13
CA VAL A 110 3.70 4.73 11.73
C VAL A 110 2.76 3.95 10.81
N ALA A 111 2.18 4.65 9.86
CA ALA A 111 1.45 4.06 8.75
C ALA A 111 2.17 4.41 7.45
N ILE A 112 2.55 3.39 6.70
CA ILE A 112 3.21 3.48 5.41
C ILE A 112 2.25 2.93 4.37
N PHE A 113 1.95 3.71 3.34
CA PHE A 113 1.16 3.27 2.20
C PHE A 113 2.02 3.30 0.94
N ASN A 114 2.03 2.19 0.21
CA ASN A 114 2.68 2.12 -1.09
C ASN A 114 1.59 2.05 -2.16
N ILE A 115 1.64 2.97 -3.13
CA ILE A 115 0.72 3.01 -4.26
C ILE A 115 1.56 2.99 -5.54
N ASN A 116 1.63 1.84 -6.20
CA ASN A 116 2.59 1.62 -7.30
C ASN A 116 4.01 2.03 -6.85
N GLU A 117 4.59 3.06 -7.47
CA GLU A 117 5.93 3.59 -7.17
C GLU A 117 5.93 4.68 -6.09
N SER A 118 4.75 5.10 -5.63
CA SER A 118 4.61 6.17 -4.64
C SER A 118 4.61 5.60 -3.22
N LYS A 119 5.21 6.34 -2.29
CA LYS A 119 5.24 5.99 -0.87
C LYS A 119 4.79 7.16 -0.02
N ILE A 120 3.89 6.90 0.90
CA ILE A 120 3.32 7.87 1.84
C ILE A 120 3.56 7.38 3.24
N ASN A 121 4.25 8.15 4.06
CA ASN A 121 4.48 7.84 5.46
C ASN A 121 3.73 8.86 6.34
N VAL A 122 2.99 8.35 7.31
CA VAL A 122 2.24 9.16 8.27
C VAL A 122 2.56 8.65 9.67
N ILE A 123 2.94 9.56 10.57
CA ILE A 123 3.08 9.25 11.98
C ILE A 123 1.84 9.74 12.71
N TYR A 124 1.23 8.88 13.50
CA TYR A 124 0.12 9.20 14.40
C TYR A 124 0.64 9.19 15.82
N LYS A 125 0.19 10.17 16.62
CA LYS A 125 0.37 10.13 18.07
C LYS A 125 -0.81 9.46 18.75
N ILE A 126 -0.53 8.73 19.81
CA ILE A 126 -1.55 8.18 20.71
C ILE A 126 -1.72 9.19 21.85
N ILE A 127 -2.90 9.81 21.94
CA ILE A 127 -3.28 10.73 23.01
C ILE A 127 -4.62 10.26 23.57
N GLU A 128 -4.67 9.93 24.86
CA GLU A 128 -5.90 9.46 25.52
C GLU A 128 -6.57 8.29 24.78
N ASN A 129 -5.79 7.31 24.35
CA ASN A 129 -6.24 6.14 23.54
C ASN A 129 -6.86 6.52 22.19
N LYS A 130 -6.56 7.70 21.66
CA LYS A 130 -7.01 8.13 20.32
C LYS A 130 -5.81 8.41 19.43
N LEU A 131 -5.97 8.07 18.15
CA LEU A 131 -4.98 8.44 17.14
C LEU A 131 -5.19 9.90 16.74
N VAL A 132 -4.15 10.68 16.90
CA VAL A 132 -4.08 12.07 16.43
C VAL A 132 -3.06 12.12 15.30
N LYS A 133 -3.48 12.60 14.14
CA LYS A 133 -2.61 12.80 12.99
C LYS A 133 -1.94 14.17 13.09
N PRO A 134 -0.65 14.25 13.41
CA PRO A 134 0.01 15.54 13.54
C PRO A 134 0.31 16.16 12.17
N ASN A 135 1.04 15.44 11.31
CA ASN A 135 1.40 15.89 9.96
C ASN A 135 1.86 14.68 9.13
N ILE A 136 1.78 14.81 7.79
CA ILE A 136 2.45 13.89 6.87
C ILE A 136 3.94 14.14 6.98
N THR A 137 4.71 13.12 7.38
CA THR A 137 6.13 13.27 7.68
C THR A 137 7.04 13.10 6.47
N SER A 138 6.65 12.30 5.51
CA SER A 138 7.35 12.23 4.23
C SER A 138 6.42 11.76 3.12
N PHE A 139 6.69 12.30 1.94
CA PHE A 139 5.83 12.17 0.81
C PHE A 139 6.67 12.05 -0.45
N ASN A 140 6.79 10.83 -0.96
CA ASN A 140 7.39 10.59 -2.26
C ASN A 140 6.29 10.11 -3.20
N PHE A 141 5.66 11.05 -3.88
CA PHE A 141 4.51 10.80 -4.73
C PHE A 141 4.84 11.14 -6.17
N THR A 142 4.82 10.14 -7.01
CA THR A 142 4.90 10.30 -8.46
C THR A 142 3.51 10.06 -9.02
N PRO A 143 2.68 11.11 -9.21
CA PRO A 143 1.38 10.92 -9.83
C PRO A 143 1.59 10.36 -11.24
N LYS A 144 0.85 9.32 -11.61
CA LYS A 144 0.75 8.94 -13.03
C LYS A 144 0.20 10.14 -13.77
N THR A 145 1.07 10.88 -14.46
CA THR A 145 0.63 11.86 -15.45
C THR A 145 -0.17 11.09 -16.48
N LYS A 146 -1.44 11.44 -16.60
CA LYS A 146 -2.28 10.94 -17.69
C LYS A 146 -1.64 11.38 -19.00
N GLY A 147 -1.08 10.41 -19.72
CA GLY A 147 -0.91 10.57 -21.16
C GLY A 147 -2.27 10.53 -21.82
#